data_e8210ee8ed607a4aa2dbbe374be88322
#
_entry.id   e8210ee8ed607a4aa2dbbe374be88322
#
_cell.length_a   1.000
_cell.length_b   1.000
_cell.length_c   1.000
_cell.angle_alpha   90.00
_cell.angle_beta   90.00
_cell.angle_gamma   90.00
#
_symmetry.space_group_name_H-M   'P 1'
#
loop_
_entity.id
_entity.type
_entity.pdbx_description
1 polymer ?
#
loop_
_entity_poly.entity_id
_entity_poly.type
_entity_poly.pdbx_seq_one_letter_code
_entity_poly.pdbx_strand_id
1 'polypeptide(L)'
;MTFESMPKKELEGLHSQLLEKYNSFKAKNLKLDMSRGKPCTQQLDLSMDMLKINDVKSSTGLECRNYGILDGIPECKAIFSEMLEVAEKNVIVMGNSSLNVMFDFIAQCMTHGAGDKPWMQQGK
;
A
#
# COMPACT_ATOMS: atom_id res chain seq x y z
N MET A 1 20.21 -25.65 -12.17
CA MET A 1 20.40 -27.02 -11.63
C MET A 1 19.14 -27.33 -10.83
N THR A 2 18.39 -28.31 -11.19
CA THR A 2 17.16 -28.74 -10.48
C THR A 2 17.51 -29.82 -9.47
N PHE A 3 16.77 -29.95 -8.38
CA PHE A 3 16.99 -31.01 -7.40
C PHE A 3 16.93 -32.43 -8.00
N GLU A 4 16.14 -32.61 -9.06
CA GLU A 4 16.00 -33.86 -9.81
C GLU A 4 17.29 -34.30 -10.51
N SER A 5 18.16 -33.34 -10.86
CA SER A 5 19.42 -33.60 -11.56
C SER A 5 20.65 -33.71 -10.62
N MET A 6 20.45 -33.57 -9.31
CA MET A 6 21.53 -33.65 -8.33
C MET A 6 21.85 -35.09 -7.93
N PRO A 7 23.13 -35.46 -7.80
CA PRO A 7 23.50 -36.74 -7.24
C PRO A 7 22.98 -36.94 -5.82
N LYS A 8 22.56 -38.14 -5.47
CA LYS A 8 21.99 -38.47 -4.15
C LYS A 8 22.85 -37.98 -2.97
N LYS A 9 24.18 -38.15 -3.07
CA LYS A 9 25.12 -37.71 -2.03
C LYS A 9 25.12 -36.19 -1.82
N GLU A 10 24.97 -35.42 -2.88
CA GLU A 10 24.89 -33.95 -2.82
C GLU A 10 23.56 -33.50 -2.22
N LEU A 11 22.46 -34.18 -2.59
CA LEU A 11 21.13 -33.92 -1.99
C LEU A 11 21.13 -34.21 -0.49
N GLU A 12 21.73 -35.31 -0.04
CA GLU A 12 21.86 -35.64 1.38
C GLU A 12 22.70 -34.60 2.13
N GLY A 13 23.80 -34.13 1.53
CA GLY A 13 24.60 -33.03 2.08
C GLY A 13 23.85 -31.73 2.20
N LEU A 14 23.15 -31.33 1.14
CA LEU A 14 22.32 -30.14 1.13
C LEU A 14 21.16 -30.24 2.15
N HIS A 15 20.49 -31.39 2.21
CA HIS A 15 19.44 -31.61 3.20
C HIS A 15 19.96 -31.43 4.63
N SER A 16 21.12 -32.01 4.95
CA SER A 16 21.72 -31.87 6.28
C SER A 16 22.04 -30.42 6.63
N GLN A 17 22.61 -29.65 5.69
CA GLN A 17 22.89 -28.23 5.87
C GLN A 17 21.62 -27.40 6.08
N LEU A 18 20.59 -27.65 5.28
CA LEU A 18 19.31 -26.95 5.40
C LEU A 18 18.59 -27.29 6.71
N LEU A 19 18.66 -28.54 7.14
CA LEU A 19 18.09 -29.00 8.40
C LEU A 19 18.79 -28.33 9.61
N GLU A 20 20.11 -28.23 9.57
CA GLU A 20 20.88 -27.54 10.61
C GLU A 20 20.49 -26.07 10.66
N LYS A 21 20.45 -25.39 9.49
CA LYS A 21 20.03 -24.00 9.39
C LYS A 21 18.61 -23.80 9.90
N TYR A 22 17.67 -24.66 9.51
CA TYR A 22 16.29 -24.63 10.00
C TYR A 22 16.24 -24.74 11.53
N ASN A 23 16.93 -25.74 12.10
CA ASN A 23 16.97 -25.95 13.53
C ASN A 23 17.60 -24.77 14.28
N SER A 24 18.62 -24.13 13.71
CA SER A 24 19.23 -22.93 14.29
C SER A 24 18.26 -21.74 14.36
N PHE A 25 17.42 -21.54 13.31
CA PHE A 25 16.37 -20.52 13.35
C PHE A 25 15.26 -20.89 14.34
N LYS A 26 14.85 -22.15 14.37
CA LYS A 26 13.83 -22.63 15.30
C LYS A 26 14.25 -22.43 16.76
N ALA A 27 15.53 -22.68 17.07
CA ALA A 27 16.07 -22.49 18.40
C ALA A 27 16.05 -21.04 18.89
N LYS A 28 16.00 -20.05 17.98
CA LYS A 28 15.87 -18.63 18.32
C LYS A 28 14.50 -18.27 18.91
N ASN A 29 13.53 -19.15 18.83
CA ASN A 29 12.16 -19.00 19.35
C ASN A 29 11.51 -17.64 18.98
N LEU A 30 11.69 -17.20 17.74
CA LEU A 30 11.18 -15.92 17.26
C LEU A 30 9.66 -15.98 17.15
N LYS A 31 9.00 -14.97 17.71
CA LYS A 31 7.55 -14.77 17.58
C LYS A 31 7.26 -13.80 16.45
N LEU A 32 7.41 -14.27 15.22
CA LEU A 32 7.17 -13.47 14.00
C LEU A 32 5.78 -13.78 13.45
N ASP A 33 4.99 -12.74 13.22
CA ASP A 33 3.72 -12.83 12.51
C ASP A 33 3.91 -12.34 11.07
N MET A 34 3.80 -13.24 10.12
CA MET A 34 3.88 -12.96 8.69
C MET A 34 2.50 -13.03 8.00
N SER A 35 1.43 -13.16 8.77
CA SER A 35 0.07 -13.30 8.22
C SER A 35 -0.46 -12.01 7.60
N ARG A 36 0.05 -10.85 8.02
CA ARG A 36 -0.32 -9.52 7.49
C ARG A 36 0.87 -8.57 7.50
N GLY A 37 0.99 -7.76 6.43
CA GLY A 37 1.93 -6.66 6.37
C GLY A 37 1.46 -5.50 7.25
N LYS A 38 1.82 -5.52 8.54
CA LYS A 38 1.53 -4.43 9.48
C LYS A 38 2.82 -3.74 9.90
N PRO A 39 2.87 -2.40 9.92
CA PRO A 39 3.99 -1.68 10.53
C PRO A 39 4.13 -2.05 12.00
N CYS A 40 5.35 -2.18 12.51
CA CYS A 40 5.60 -2.35 13.93
C CYS A 40 5.40 -1.01 14.68
N THR A 41 5.31 -1.06 16.01
CA THR A 41 5.08 0.12 16.85
C THR A 41 6.10 1.22 16.58
N GLN A 42 7.39 0.87 16.49
CA GLN A 42 8.47 1.83 16.21
C GLN A 42 8.31 2.53 14.85
N GLN A 43 7.78 1.85 13.84
CA GLN A 43 7.48 2.47 12.55
C GLN A 43 6.28 3.42 12.65
N LEU A 44 5.27 3.08 13.44
CA LEU A 44 4.11 3.94 13.68
C LEU A 44 4.49 5.19 14.49
N ASP A 45 5.41 5.06 15.45
CA ASP A 45 5.91 6.17 16.27
C ASP A 45 6.55 7.27 15.41
N LEU A 46 7.16 6.93 14.26
CA LEU A 46 7.73 7.92 13.34
C LEU A 46 6.71 8.93 12.80
N SER A 47 5.45 8.57 12.72
CA SER A 47 4.38 9.43 12.21
C SER A 47 3.59 10.15 13.31
N MET A 48 3.89 9.91 14.59
CA MET A 48 3.11 10.48 15.70
C MET A 48 3.14 12.01 15.77
N ASP A 49 4.18 12.64 15.25
CA ASP A 49 4.28 14.11 15.23
C ASP A 49 3.22 14.77 14.36
N MET A 50 2.62 14.04 13.41
CA MET A 50 1.50 14.57 12.64
C MET A 50 0.26 14.91 13.48
N LEU A 51 0.11 14.31 14.66
CA LEU A 51 -0.98 14.62 15.60
C LEU A 51 -0.75 15.94 16.36
N LYS A 52 0.44 16.54 16.28
CA LYS A 52 0.79 17.80 16.92
C LYS A 52 0.64 19.02 16.01
N ILE A 53 0.15 18.83 14.78
CA ILE A 53 -0.06 19.90 13.81
C ILE A 53 -1.16 20.84 14.34
N ASN A 54 -0.79 22.10 14.54
CA ASN A 54 -1.70 23.15 15.00
C ASN A 54 -2.13 24.11 13.86
N ASP A 55 -1.42 24.10 12.75
CA ASP A 55 -1.82 24.86 11.56
C ASP A 55 -2.89 24.08 10.83
N VAL A 56 -4.07 24.67 10.77
CA VAL A 56 -5.28 24.05 10.22
C VAL A 56 -5.74 24.69 8.92
N LYS A 57 -4.92 25.59 8.38
CA LYS A 57 -5.19 26.26 7.10
C LYS A 57 -4.24 25.78 6.01
N SER A 58 -4.77 25.57 4.82
CA SER A 58 -3.93 25.34 3.65
C SER A 58 -3.21 26.62 3.21
N SER A 59 -2.22 26.51 2.33
CA SER A 59 -1.51 27.65 1.72
C SER A 59 -2.45 28.62 0.96
N THR A 60 -3.61 28.14 0.54
CA THR A 60 -4.65 28.94 -0.09
C THR A 60 -5.58 29.63 0.91
N GLY A 61 -5.32 29.48 2.23
CA GLY A 61 -6.13 30.05 3.31
C GLY A 61 -7.39 29.26 3.65
N LEU A 62 -7.56 28.07 3.06
CA LEU A 62 -8.71 27.23 3.31
C LEU A 62 -8.65 26.61 4.72
N GLU A 63 -9.77 26.58 5.42
CA GLU A 63 -9.91 25.92 6.72
C GLU A 63 -10.04 24.40 6.53
N CYS A 64 -8.97 23.65 6.87
CA CYS A 64 -8.90 22.21 6.63
C CYS A 64 -9.81 21.36 7.53
N ARG A 65 -10.37 21.93 8.60
CA ARG A 65 -11.33 21.24 9.49
C ARG A 65 -12.76 21.31 8.99
N ASN A 66 -13.00 22.00 7.86
CA ASN A 66 -14.32 22.15 7.26
C ASN A 66 -14.41 21.36 5.95
N TYR A 67 -15.62 21.14 5.47
CA TYR A 67 -15.88 20.55 4.15
C TYR A 67 -15.78 21.61 3.03
N GLY A 68 -15.72 21.18 1.77
CA GLY A 68 -15.79 22.06 0.60
C GLY A 68 -14.74 21.81 -0.47
N ILE A 69 -13.77 20.94 -0.24
CA ILE A 69 -12.84 20.44 -1.26
C ILE A 69 -13.15 18.97 -1.54
N LEU A 70 -13.35 18.64 -2.81
CA LEU A 70 -13.72 17.29 -3.22
C LEU A 70 -12.53 16.39 -3.54
N ASP A 71 -11.38 16.97 -3.90
CA ASP A 71 -10.25 16.25 -4.50
C ASP A 71 -8.93 16.40 -3.72
N GLY A 72 -8.97 17.05 -2.55
CA GLY A 72 -7.82 17.23 -1.67
C GLY A 72 -7.22 18.64 -1.72
N ILE A 73 -6.54 19.03 -0.64
CA ILE A 73 -5.84 20.30 -0.55
C ILE A 73 -4.60 20.31 -1.44
N PRO A 74 -4.17 21.49 -1.94
CA PRO A 74 -3.02 21.59 -2.86
C PRO A 74 -1.76 20.93 -2.33
N GLU A 75 -1.44 21.11 -1.06
CA GLU A 75 -0.25 20.53 -0.41
C GLU A 75 -0.25 19.00 -0.47
N CYS A 76 -1.39 18.38 -0.22
CA CYS A 76 -1.52 16.94 -0.26
C CYS A 76 -1.41 16.43 -1.72
N LYS A 77 -2.02 17.13 -2.67
CA LYS A 77 -1.91 16.80 -4.09
C LYS A 77 -0.48 16.93 -4.59
N ALA A 78 0.28 17.95 -4.16
CA ALA A 78 1.67 18.13 -4.52
C ALA A 78 2.55 16.97 -4.02
N ILE A 79 2.38 16.55 -2.75
CA ILE A 79 3.10 15.40 -2.19
C ILE A 79 2.85 14.12 -3.01
N PHE A 80 1.60 13.82 -3.29
CA PHE A 80 1.27 12.61 -4.05
C PHE A 80 1.60 12.72 -5.55
N SER A 81 1.59 13.91 -6.11
CA SER A 81 2.08 14.18 -7.47
C SER A 81 3.55 13.79 -7.61
N GLU A 82 4.39 14.19 -6.65
CA GLU A 82 5.81 13.83 -6.61
C GLU A 82 5.99 12.31 -6.41
N MET A 83 5.31 11.73 -5.42
CA MET A 83 5.42 10.30 -5.10
C MET A 83 4.99 9.39 -6.25
N LEU A 84 3.96 9.77 -7.01
CA LEU A 84 3.36 8.96 -8.06
C LEU A 84 3.87 9.34 -9.47
N GLU A 85 4.71 10.37 -9.56
CA GLU A 85 5.23 10.89 -10.84
C GLU A 85 4.10 11.27 -11.83
N VAL A 86 3.01 11.86 -11.31
CA VAL A 86 1.87 12.31 -12.12
C VAL A 86 1.59 13.79 -11.88
N ALA A 87 0.96 14.47 -12.83
CA ALA A 87 0.60 15.87 -12.65
C ALA A 87 -0.44 16.05 -11.52
N GLU A 88 -0.34 17.11 -10.71
CA GLU A 88 -1.23 17.40 -9.57
C GLU A 88 -2.72 17.36 -9.95
N LYS A 89 -3.07 17.86 -11.15
CA LYS A 89 -4.45 17.82 -11.66
C LYS A 89 -5.03 16.40 -11.82
N ASN A 90 -4.16 15.38 -11.85
CA ASN A 90 -4.53 13.97 -11.96
C ASN A 90 -4.54 13.27 -10.58
N VAL A 91 -4.26 14.00 -9.50
CA VAL A 91 -4.30 13.47 -8.14
C VAL A 91 -5.63 13.81 -7.50
N ILE A 92 -6.30 12.79 -6.98
CA ILE A 92 -7.51 12.92 -6.16
C ILE A 92 -7.23 12.27 -4.81
N VAL A 93 -7.34 13.05 -3.75
CA VAL A 93 -7.14 12.57 -2.38
C VAL A 93 -8.49 12.15 -1.82
N MET A 94 -8.60 10.89 -1.46
CA MET A 94 -9.83 10.31 -0.92
C MET A 94 -9.60 9.79 0.51
N GLY A 95 -10.56 9.02 1.04
CA GLY A 95 -10.45 8.38 2.34
C GLY A 95 -9.34 7.33 2.42
N ASN A 96 -9.04 6.89 3.64
CA ASN A 96 -7.94 5.97 3.95
C ASN A 96 -8.24 4.48 3.66
N SER A 97 -9.42 4.14 3.14
CA SER A 97 -9.79 2.76 2.79
C SER A 97 -9.57 2.52 1.29
N SER A 98 -8.40 1.99 0.93
CA SER A 98 -8.08 1.66 -0.46
C SER A 98 -9.06 0.67 -1.10
N LEU A 99 -9.61 -0.27 -0.32
CA LEU A 99 -10.62 -1.22 -0.82
C LEU A 99 -11.90 -0.52 -1.23
N ASN A 100 -12.38 0.45 -0.43
CA ASN A 100 -13.57 1.24 -0.78
C ASN A 100 -13.30 2.07 -2.03
N VAL A 101 -12.15 2.76 -2.10
CA VAL A 101 -11.77 3.57 -3.26
C VAL A 101 -11.73 2.73 -4.53
N MET A 102 -11.12 1.54 -4.49
CA MET A 102 -11.08 0.63 -5.64
C MET A 102 -12.47 0.16 -6.05
N PHE A 103 -13.30 -0.20 -5.08
CA PHE A 103 -14.68 -0.61 -5.36
C PHE A 103 -15.49 0.51 -6.00
N ASP A 104 -15.46 1.71 -5.40
CA ASP A 104 -16.21 2.87 -5.90
C ASP A 104 -15.77 3.25 -7.32
N PHE A 105 -14.47 3.23 -7.58
CA PHE A 105 -13.93 3.52 -8.90
C PHE A 105 -14.39 2.50 -9.95
N ILE A 106 -14.27 1.20 -9.65
CA ILE A 106 -14.72 0.14 -10.56
C ILE A 106 -16.24 0.18 -10.74
N ALA A 107 -17.00 0.37 -9.67
CA ALA A 107 -18.46 0.49 -9.74
C ALA A 107 -18.86 1.69 -10.63
N GLN A 108 -18.21 2.83 -10.48
CA GLN A 108 -18.41 4.00 -11.33
C GLN A 108 -18.12 3.68 -12.81
N CYS A 109 -16.98 3.06 -13.10
CA CYS A 109 -16.63 2.67 -14.48
C CYS A 109 -17.64 1.69 -15.07
N MET A 110 -18.10 0.71 -14.29
CA MET A 110 -19.06 -0.29 -14.72
C MET A 110 -20.44 0.31 -15.03
N THR A 111 -20.91 1.23 -14.21
CA THR A 111 -22.30 1.73 -14.25
C THR A 111 -22.46 3.05 -15.00
N HIS A 112 -21.48 3.94 -14.95
CA HIS A 112 -21.54 5.30 -15.53
C HIS A 112 -20.46 5.57 -16.57
N GLY A 113 -19.35 4.82 -16.54
CA GLY A 113 -18.19 5.02 -17.39
C GLY A 113 -17.17 6.02 -16.82
N ALA A 114 -16.01 6.07 -17.45
CA ALA A 114 -14.93 7.01 -17.14
C ALA A 114 -14.71 7.97 -18.31
N GLY A 115 -15.68 8.85 -18.55
CA GLY A 115 -15.69 9.75 -19.70
C GLY A 115 -16.36 9.22 -20.96
N ASP A 116 -16.66 7.93 -21.00
CA ASP A 116 -17.31 7.21 -22.07
C ASP A 116 -18.55 6.42 -21.58
N LYS A 117 -19.02 5.51 -22.42
CA LYS A 117 -20.11 4.58 -22.05
C LYS A 117 -19.71 3.69 -20.89
N PRO A 118 -20.68 3.30 -20.04
CA PRO A 118 -20.45 2.28 -19.00
C PRO A 118 -19.76 1.04 -19.54
N TRP A 119 -18.79 0.51 -18.80
CA TRP A 119 -18.08 -0.71 -19.24
C TRP A 119 -19.03 -1.89 -19.48
N MET A 120 -20.12 -2.00 -18.69
CA MET A 120 -21.15 -3.01 -18.89
C MET A 120 -21.83 -2.95 -20.26
N GLN A 121 -21.79 -1.80 -20.93
CA GLN A 121 -22.41 -1.60 -22.25
C GLN A 121 -21.41 -1.75 -23.41
N GLN A 122 -20.14 -1.98 -23.14
CA GLN A 122 -19.09 -2.04 -24.16
C GLN A 122 -18.90 -3.44 -24.78
N GLY A 123 -19.71 -4.43 -24.39
CA GLY A 123 -19.83 -5.70 -25.11
C GLY A 123 -18.60 -6.62 -25.03
N LYS A 124 -17.90 -6.64 -23.92
CA LYS A 124 -16.84 -7.63 -23.67
C LYS A 124 -17.11 -8.40 -22.41
#